data_1a0dec082c943613a6ad4665f3636705
#
_entry.id   1a0dec082c943613a6ad4665f3636705
#
_cell.length_a   1.000
_cell.length_b   1.000
_cell.length_c   1.000
_cell.angle_alpha   90.00
_cell.angle_beta   90.00
_cell.angle_gamma   90.00
#
_symmetry.space_group_name_H-M   'P 1'
#
loop_
_entity.id
_entity.type
_entity.pdbx_description
1 polymer ?
#
loop_
_entity_poly.entity_id
_entity_poly.type
_entity_poly.pdbx_seq_one_letter_code
_entity_poly.pdbx_strand_id
1 'polypeptide(L)'
;KIKDALLQGLDKYNNIFMMADSGARGSNQQIKQLAGMRGLMADTSGNTIELPIKSNFREGLDVLEYFISAHGARKGLSDTALRTADSGYLTRRLVDVSQDLIIRETDCSAGKQIPGMYVYSFVNNRATNSSDAKEDILEPLQERITGRYLAEDIVDPATGDVIVEANHLVTPKRAEAIIKTGVDKVKIRTILTCRSHIGVCAKCYGANMATGQRVQVGEAVGIIA
;
A
#
# COMPACT_ATOMS: atom_id res chain seq x y z
N LYS A 1 -10.05 -8.71 -20.07
CA LYS A 1 -10.96 -8.56 -21.21
C LYS A 1 -12.40 -8.26 -20.79
N ILE A 2 -13.13 -9.15 -20.04
CA ILE A 2 -14.54 -8.91 -19.61
C ILE A 2 -14.64 -7.66 -18.73
N LYS A 3 -13.74 -7.48 -17.78
CA LYS A 3 -13.66 -6.30 -16.92
C LYS A 3 -13.49 -5.01 -17.75
N ASP A 4 -12.58 -5.01 -18.70
CA ASP A 4 -12.24 -3.84 -19.49
C ASP A 4 -13.39 -3.47 -20.44
N ALA A 5 -14.02 -4.48 -21.05
CA ALA A 5 -15.21 -4.29 -21.89
C ALA A 5 -16.40 -3.73 -21.09
N LEU A 6 -16.61 -4.21 -19.86
CA LEU A 6 -17.66 -3.68 -18.98
C LEU A 6 -17.43 -2.22 -18.61
N LEU A 7 -16.20 -1.86 -18.21
CA LEU A 7 -15.87 -0.50 -17.83
C LEU A 7 -15.95 0.47 -19.00
N GLN A 8 -15.57 0.03 -20.21
CA GLN A 8 -15.70 0.82 -21.43
C GLN A 8 -17.17 1.00 -21.88
N GLY A 9 -18.02 0.01 -21.59
CA GLY A 9 -19.46 0.06 -21.92
C GLY A 9 -20.31 0.85 -20.92
N LEU A 10 -19.78 1.20 -19.75
CA LEU A 10 -20.48 2.01 -18.77
C LEU A 10 -20.36 3.50 -19.09
N ASP A 11 -21.47 4.24 -18.96
CA ASP A 11 -21.46 5.69 -19.05
C ASP A 11 -20.60 6.28 -17.90
N LYS A 12 -19.79 7.27 -18.23
CA LYS A 12 -18.94 7.98 -17.28
C LYS A 12 -19.73 8.61 -16.11
N TYR A 13 -20.98 8.99 -16.35
CA TYR A 13 -21.88 9.55 -15.34
C TYR A 13 -22.76 8.50 -14.64
N ASN A 14 -22.51 7.21 -14.89
CA ASN A 14 -23.21 6.16 -14.16
C ASN A 14 -22.78 6.19 -12.69
N ASN A 15 -23.73 6.15 -11.77
CA ASN A 15 -23.48 6.22 -10.32
C ASN A 15 -22.52 5.12 -9.83
N ILE A 16 -22.64 3.90 -10.37
CA ILE A 16 -21.77 2.78 -9.98
C ILE A 16 -20.34 3.01 -10.48
N PHE A 17 -20.20 3.52 -11.71
CA PHE A 17 -18.90 3.84 -12.28
C PHE A 17 -18.23 4.94 -11.47
N MET A 18 -18.91 6.03 -11.16
CA MET A 18 -18.37 7.14 -10.35
C MET A 18 -17.95 6.71 -8.96
N MET A 19 -18.71 5.85 -8.28
CA MET A 19 -18.35 5.33 -6.96
C MET A 19 -17.10 4.45 -7.00
N ALA A 20 -16.97 3.61 -8.03
CA ALA A 20 -15.82 2.72 -8.18
C ALA A 20 -14.56 3.46 -8.65
N ASP A 21 -14.70 4.43 -9.54
CA ASP A 21 -13.61 5.24 -10.09
C ASP A 21 -13.01 6.16 -9.02
N SER A 22 -13.86 6.79 -8.20
CA SER A 22 -13.42 7.60 -7.07
C SER A 22 -12.82 6.81 -5.91
N GLY A 23 -12.96 5.49 -5.89
CA GLY A 23 -12.52 4.63 -4.80
C GLY A 23 -13.36 4.73 -3.52
N ALA A 24 -14.47 5.48 -3.54
CA ALA A 24 -15.32 5.68 -2.36
C ALA A 24 -16.00 4.39 -1.91
N ARG A 25 -16.53 3.62 -2.87
CA ARG A 25 -17.21 2.35 -2.60
C ARG A 25 -17.23 1.46 -3.84
N GLY A 26 -17.10 0.15 -3.61
CA GLY A 26 -17.13 -0.83 -4.68
C GLY A 26 -15.76 -1.04 -5.34
N SER A 27 -15.62 -2.20 -5.95
CA SER A 27 -14.44 -2.57 -6.72
C SER A 27 -14.84 -3.06 -8.10
N ASN A 28 -13.91 -2.98 -9.04
CA ASN A 28 -14.10 -3.50 -10.39
C ASN A 28 -14.45 -5.00 -10.42
N GLN A 29 -14.00 -5.75 -9.42
CA GLN A 29 -14.34 -7.17 -9.25
C GLN A 29 -15.82 -7.35 -8.89
N GLN A 30 -16.36 -6.49 -8.03
CA GLN A 30 -17.78 -6.53 -7.66
C GLN A 30 -18.67 -6.16 -8.83
N ILE A 31 -18.31 -5.15 -9.63
CA ILE A 31 -19.03 -4.77 -10.85
C ILE A 31 -19.05 -5.94 -11.85
N LYS A 32 -17.90 -6.61 -12.02
CA LYS A 32 -17.79 -7.79 -12.87
C LYS A 32 -18.74 -8.91 -12.43
N GLN A 33 -18.87 -9.16 -11.12
CA GLN A 33 -19.78 -10.19 -10.60
C GLN A 33 -21.25 -9.84 -10.74
N LEU A 34 -21.59 -8.56 -10.74
CA LEU A 34 -22.99 -8.09 -10.86
C LEU A 34 -23.48 -8.13 -12.30
N ALA A 35 -22.67 -7.71 -13.27
CA ALA A 35 -23.09 -7.49 -14.65
C ALA A 35 -22.30 -8.28 -15.70
N GLY A 36 -21.24 -8.95 -15.30
CA GLY A 36 -20.40 -9.71 -16.23
C GLY A 36 -20.51 -11.21 -16.02
N MET A 37 -19.45 -11.80 -15.51
CA MET A 37 -19.32 -13.22 -15.21
C MET A 37 -18.66 -13.38 -13.86
N ARG A 38 -19.19 -14.22 -12.99
CA ARG A 38 -18.62 -14.45 -11.66
C ARG A 38 -17.25 -15.12 -11.73
N GLY A 39 -17.11 -16.17 -12.54
CA GLY A 39 -15.83 -16.85 -12.80
C GLY A 39 -15.53 -18.00 -11.86
N LEU A 40 -14.23 -18.30 -11.68
CA LEU A 40 -13.77 -19.40 -10.84
C LEU A 40 -13.94 -19.06 -9.36
N MET A 41 -14.35 -20.07 -8.59
CA MET A 41 -14.51 -19.97 -7.14
C MET A 41 -13.44 -20.79 -6.43
N ALA A 42 -13.07 -20.36 -5.22
CA ALA A 42 -12.17 -21.13 -4.36
C ALA A 42 -12.97 -22.04 -3.41
N ASP A 43 -12.46 -23.24 -3.20
CA ASP A 43 -12.93 -24.18 -2.20
C ASP A 43 -12.56 -23.69 -0.78
N THR A 44 -13.11 -24.34 0.26
CA THR A 44 -12.78 -24.08 1.66
C THR A 44 -11.29 -24.24 1.98
N SER A 45 -10.58 -25.12 1.26
CA SER A 45 -9.14 -25.31 1.37
C SER A 45 -8.28 -24.25 0.66
N GLY A 46 -8.90 -23.38 -0.14
CA GLY A 46 -8.21 -22.34 -0.93
C GLY A 46 -7.85 -22.76 -2.34
N ASN A 47 -8.12 -24.02 -2.74
CA ASN A 47 -7.91 -24.49 -4.11
C ASN A 47 -9.01 -23.94 -5.03
N THR A 48 -8.66 -23.69 -6.28
CA THR A 48 -9.61 -23.22 -7.28
C THR A 48 -10.44 -24.39 -7.81
N ILE A 49 -11.77 -24.23 -7.79
CA ILE A 49 -12.70 -25.21 -8.39
C ILE A 49 -12.66 -25.01 -9.90
N GLU A 50 -12.46 -26.07 -10.65
CA GLU A 50 -12.31 -26.02 -12.11
C GLU A 50 -13.58 -25.62 -12.87
N LEU A 51 -14.76 -25.77 -12.24
CA LEU A 51 -16.02 -25.40 -12.82
C LEU A 51 -16.28 -23.89 -12.70
N PRO A 52 -16.22 -23.10 -13.80
CA PRO A 52 -16.45 -21.67 -13.74
C PRO A 52 -17.94 -21.35 -13.68
N ILE A 53 -18.31 -20.35 -12.86
CA ILE A 53 -19.63 -19.79 -12.84
C ILE A 53 -19.73 -18.76 -13.97
N LYS A 54 -20.54 -19.05 -14.98
CA LYS A 54 -20.72 -18.20 -16.16
C LYS A 54 -21.74 -17.09 -15.94
N SER A 55 -22.73 -17.35 -15.11
CA SER A 55 -23.79 -16.42 -14.77
C SER A 55 -23.31 -15.27 -13.89
N ASN A 56 -24.04 -14.18 -13.90
CA ASN A 56 -23.89 -13.04 -13.03
C ASN A 56 -25.05 -12.94 -12.02
N PHE A 57 -24.95 -12.04 -11.05
CA PHE A 57 -26.02 -11.87 -10.06
C PHE A 57 -27.30 -11.27 -10.63
N ARG A 58 -27.23 -10.53 -11.74
CA ARG A 58 -28.42 -9.97 -12.39
C ARG A 58 -29.26 -11.03 -13.07
N GLU A 59 -28.63 -11.98 -13.73
CA GLU A 59 -29.29 -13.12 -14.41
C GLU A 59 -29.77 -14.16 -13.40
N GLY A 60 -29.08 -14.28 -12.29
CA GLY A 60 -29.26 -15.33 -11.31
C GLY A 60 -28.36 -16.52 -11.57
N LEU A 61 -28.11 -17.29 -10.53
CA LEU A 61 -27.24 -18.47 -10.57
C LEU A 61 -28.10 -19.73 -10.68
N ASP A 62 -27.62 -20.73 -11.40
CA ASP A 62 -28.18 -22.07 -11.38
C ASP A 62 -27.95 -22.73 -10.02
N VAL A 63 -28.73 -23.75 -9.68
CA VAL A 63 -28.66 -24.43 -8.37
C VAL A 63 -27.25 -24.92 -8.06
N LEU A 64 -26.57 -25.52 -9.06
CA LEU A 64 -25.20 -26.00 -8.89
C LEU A 64 -24.20 -24.86 -8.70
N GLU A 65 -24.33 -23.80 -9.48
CA GLU A 65 -23.48 -22.60 -9.39
C GLU A 65 -23.66 -21.91 -8.03
N TYR A 66 -24.90 -21.83 -7.55
CA TYR A 66 -25.19 -21.30 -6.22
C TYR A 66 -24.56 -22.14 -5.12
N PHE A 67 -24.68 -23.46 -5.18
CA PHE A 67 -24.09 -24.36 -4.19
C PHE A 67 -22.56 -24.20 -4.11
N ILE A 68 -21.89 -24.19 -5.26
CA ILE A 68 -20.42 -23.96 -5.32
C ILE A 68 -20.06 -22.59 -4.72
N SER A 69 -20.84 -21.56 -5.04
CA SER A 69 -20.58 -20.21 -4.54
C SER A 69 -20.82 -20.04 -3.04
N ALA A 70 -21.73 -20.84 -2.48
CA ALA A 70 -22.06 -20.78 -1.05
C ALA A 70 -20.87 -21.20 -0.17
N HIS A 71 -20.01 -22.13 -0.60
CA HIS A 71 -18.81 -22.52 0.13
C HIS A 71 -17.86 -21.35 0.31
N GLY A 72 -17.56 -20.63 -0.76
CA GLY A 72 -16.69 -19.45 -0.71
C GLY A 72 -17.30 -18.30 0.10
N ALA A 73 -18.60 -18.07 -0.01
CA ALA A 73 -19.31 -17.06 0.76
C ALA A 73 -19.27 -17.36 2.28
N ARG A 74 -19.54 -18.60 2.67
CA ARG A 74 -19.46 -19.03 4.08
C ARG A 74 -18.06 -18.88 4.65
N LYS A 75 -17.04 -19.30 3.90
CA LYS A 75 -15.64 -19.11 4.29
C LYS A 75 -15.32 -17.62 4.46
N GLY A 76 -15.70 -16.78 3.51
CA GLY A 76 -15.46 -15.35 3.58
C GLY A 76 -16.09 -14.68 4.80
N LEU A 77 -17.31 -15.06 5.18
CA LEU A 77 -17.98 -14.57 6.39
C LEU A 77 -17.24 -15.00 7.67
N SER A 78 -16.83 -16.26 7.75
CA SER A 78 -16.07 -16.77 8.89
C SER A 78 -14.69 -16.11 9.01
N ASP A 79 -13.94 -16.04 7.90
CA ASP A 79 -12.61 -15.45 7.87
C ASP A 79 -12.64 -13.95 8.23
N THR A 80 -13.66 -13.23 7.78
CA THR A 80 -13.83 -11.80 8.13
C THR A 80 -14.05 -11.64 9.63
N ALA A 81 -14.92 -12.45 10.23
CA ALA A 81 -15.20 -12.37 11.67
C ALA A 81 -13.94 -12.64 12.53
N LEU A 82 -13.16 -13.66 12.18
CA LEU A 82 -11.92 -13.99 12.88
C LEU A 82 -10.82 -12.93 12.67
N ARG A 83 -10.62 -12.50 11.42
CA ARG A 83 -9.58 -11.53 11.07
C ARG A 83 -9.80 -10.15 11.68
N THR A 84 -11.04 -9.77 11.93
CA THR A 84 -11.38 -8.52 12.61
C THR A 84 -10.82 -8.49 14.03
N ALA A 85 -10.93 -9.58 14.77
CA ALA A 85 -10.39 -9.69 16.12
C ALA A 85 -8.85 -9.61 16.14
N ASP A 86 -8.18 -10.32 15.23
CA ASP A 86 -6.73 -10.31 15.12
C ASP A 86 -6.19 -8.92 14.74
N SER A 87 -6.84 -8.26 13.79
CA SER A 87 -6.50 -6.89 13.38
C SER A 87 -6.66 -5.90 14.54
N GLY A 88 -7.77 -6.00 15.29
CA GLY A 88 -8.00 -5.14 16.45
C GLY A 88 -6.97 -5.35 17.56
N TYR A 89 -6.60 -6.57 17.85
CA TYR A 89 -5.57 -6.89 18.84
C TYR A 89 -4.17 -6.42 18.39
N LEU A 90 -3.82 -6.59 17.10
CA LEU A 90 -2.56 -6.08 16.55
C LEU A 90 -2.49 -4.56 16.66
N THR A 91 -3.54 -3.86 16.25
CA THR A 91 -3.62 -2.39 16.32
C THR A 91 -3.45 -1.90 17.75
N ARG A 92 -4.16 -2.52 18.71
CA ARG A 92 -4.01 -2.15 20.12
C ARG A 92 -2.57 -2.29 20.61
N ARG A 93 -1.91 -3.41 20.33
CA ARG A 93 -0.51 -3.63 20.75
C ARG A 93 0.45 -2.61 20.12
N LEU A 94 0.24 -2.27 18.84
CA LEU A 94 1.06 -1.25 18.17
C LEU A 94 0.87 0.13 18.79
N VAL A 95 -0.36 0.52 19.11
CA VAL A 95 -0.65 1.80 19.78
C VAL A 95 -0.06 1.81 21.18
N ASP A 96 -0.21 0.76 21.97
CA ASP A 96 0.31 0.67 23.34
C ASP A 96 1.84 0.85 23.38
N VAL A 97 2.57 0.31 22.39
CA VAL A 97 4.03 0.47 22.29
C VAL A 97 4.43 1.85 21.76
N SER A 98 3.65 2.42 20.84
CA SER A 98 4.03 3.66 20.15
C SER A 98 3.49 4.94 20.79
N GLN A 99 2.58 4.84 21.78
CA GLN A 99 1.96 6.02 22.41
C GLN A 99 2.96 6.92 23.14
N ASP A 100 4.01 6.33 23.71
CA ASP A 100 5.05 7.08 24.45
C ASP A 100 6.11 7.70 23.51
N LEU A 101 6.09 7.33 22.23
CA LEU A 101 7.02 7.86 21.24
C LEU A 101 6.51 9.20 20.72
N ILE A 102 7.18 10.27 21.14
CA ILE A 102 6.78 11.65 20.83
C ILE A 102 7.79 12.27 19.86
N ILE A 103 7.32 13.14 18.98
CA ILE A 103 8.15 13.98 18.12
C ILE A 103 8.74 15.10 18.99
N ARG A 104 10.04 15.07 19.27
CA ARG A 104 10.69 15.99 20.20
C ARG A 104 11.35 17.18 19.55
N GLU A 105 11.88 17.01 18.36
CA GLU A 105 12.66 18.02 17.67
C GLU A 105 12.37 18.04 16.18
N THR A 106 12.75 19.10 15.49
CA THR A 106 12.53 19.22 14.05
C THR A 106 13.52 18.40 13.26
N ASP A 107 14.79 18.43 13.65
CA ASP A 107 15.88 17.77 12.90
C ASP A 107 16.99 17.28 13.85
N CYS A 108 17.27 15.99 13.83
CA CYS A 108 18.32 15.37 14.63
C CYS A 108 19.72 15.46 13.99
N SER A 109 19.84 15.96 12.77
CA SER A 109 21.15 16.03 12.07
C SER A 109 22.07 17.13 12.61
N ALA A 110 21.49 18.25 13.12
CA ALA A 110 22.23 19.37 13.72
C ALA A 110 23.49 19.80 12.92
N GLY A 111 23.40 19.82 11.58
CA GLY A 111 24.53 20.14 10.70
C GLY A 111 25.54 19.01 10.46
N LYS A 112 25.34 17.84 11.05
CA LYS A 112 26.13 16.63 10.80
C LYS A 112 25.55 15.84 9.62
N GLN A 113 26.26 14.78 9.23
CA GLN A 113 25.79 13.86 8.20
C GLN A 113 24.36 13.39 8.47
N ILE A 114 23.49 13.51 7.46
CA ILE A 114 22.08 13.14 7.57
C ILE A 114 21.96 11.62 7.73
N PRO A 115 21.28 11.14 8.78
CA PRO A 115 21.04 9.70 8.96
C PRO A 115 20.03 9.22 7.92
N GLY A 116 20.24 8.02 7.40
CA GLY A 116 19.32 7.44 6.41
C GLY A 116 19.59 5.98 6.13
N MET A 117 18.64 5.33 5.47
CA MET A 117 18.69 3.95 5.04
C MET A 117 18.31 3.86 3.55
N TYR A 118 18.95 2.95 2.82
CA TYR A 118 18.59 2.69 1.43
C TYR A 118 17.30 1.87 1.34
N VAL A 119 16.42 2.32 0.47
CA VAL A 119 15.21 1.60 0.05
C VAL A 119 15.39 1.21 -1.41
N TYR A 120 15.13 -0.05 -1.72
CA TYR A 120 15.30 -0.63 -3.04
C TYR A 120 13.94 -0.84 -3.70
N SER A 121 13.90 -0.82 -5.03
CA SER A 121 12.69 -1.10 -5.82
C SER A 121 12.21 -2.55 -5.67
N PHE A 122 13.13 -3.47 -5.38
CA PHE A 122 12.86 -4.90 -5.22
C PHE A 122 13.54 -5.44 -3.96
N VAL A 123 13.00 -6.52 -3.43
CA VAL A 123 13.56 -7.25 -2.29
C VAL A 123 13.96 -8.65 -2.77
N ASN A 124 15.25 -8.94 -2.75
CA ASN A 124 15.74 -10.31 -3.00
C ASN A 124 15.38 -11.20 -1.82
N ASN A 125 14.47 -12.13 -2.03
CA ASN A 125 14.11 -13.13 -1.04
C ASN A 125 15.23 -14.19 -0.97
N ARG A 126 16.24 -13.96 -0.11
CA ARG A 126 17.37 -14.88 0.11
C ARG A 126 16.97 -16.24 0.71
N ALA A 127 15.71 -16.44 1.05
CA ALA A 127 15.21 -17.64 1.74
C ALA A 127 14.91 -18.82 0.78
N THR A 128 14.83 -18.60 -0.52
CA THR A 128 14.62 -19.67 -1.49
C THR A 128 15.89 -19.89 -2.31
N ASN A 129 16.58 -21.00 -2.04
CA ASN A 129 17.74 -21.50 -2.82
C ASN A 129 17.33 -22.02 -4.21
N SER A 130 16.29 -21.47 -4.82
CA SER A 130 15.86 -21.84 -6.17
C SER A 130 16.33 -20.77 -7.16
N SER A 131 16.90 -21.24 -8.26
CA SER A 131 17.34 -20.45 -9.41
C SER A 131 16.25 -19.61 -10.09
N ASP A 132 15.01 -19.73 -9.63
CA ASP A 132 13.82 -18.99 -10.08
C ASP A 132 13.38 -17.92 -9.07
N ALA A 133 14.30 -17.26 -8.37
CA ALA A 133 13.98 -16.14 -7.49
C ALA A 133 13.39 -15.00 -8.33
N LYS A 134 12.08 -15.03 -8.54
CA LYS A 134 11.34 -13.88 -9.03
C LYS A 134 11.53 -12.76 -8.02
N GLU A 135 11.93 -11.59 -8.51
CA GLU A 135 12.01 -10.37 -7.73
C GLU A 135 10.59 -10.04 -7.23
N ASP A 136 10.30 -10.37 -5.97
CA ASP A 136 9.00 -10.07 -5.37
C ASP A 136 8.97 -8.60 -4.96
N ILE A 137 8.20 -7.83 -5.70
CA ILE A 137 7.85 -6.44 -5.34
C ILE A 137 6.71 -6.53 -4.32
N LEU A 138 7.04 -6.42 -3.03
CA LEU A 138 6.05 -6.38 -1.95
C LEU A 138 5.23 -5.10 -1.99
N GLU A 139 5.87 -3.98 -2.27
CA GLU A 139 5.27 -2.65 -2.32
C GLU A 139 6.05 -1.79 -3.31
N PRO A 140 5.37 -1.03 -4.20
CA PRO A 140 6.03 -0.15 -5.16
C PRO A 140 6.96 0.86 -4.47
N LEU A 141 8.15 1.11 -5.06
CA LEU A 141 9.10 2.09 -4.51
C LEU A 141 8.46 3.47 -4.32
N GLN A 142 7.55 3.86 -5.20
CA GLN A 142 6.82 5.13 -5.12
C GLN A 142 6.08 5.29 -3.78
N GLU A 143 5.35 4.28 -3.34
CA GLU A 143 4.58 4.31 -2.10
C GLU A 143 5.50 4.32 -0.88
N ARG A 144 6.61 3.57 -0.94
CA ARG A 144 7.59 3.48 0.14
C ARG A 144 8.35 4.76 0.40
N ILE A 145 8.61 5.59 -0.62
CA ILE A 145 9.33 6.86 -0.50
C ILE A 145 8.43 8.06 -0.27
N THR A 146 7.15 7.97 -0.65
CA THR A 146 6.18 9.05 -0.49
C THR A 146 6.01 9.40 0.98
N GLY A 147 6.05 10.70 1.31
CA GLY A 147 5.94 11.19 2.69
C GLY A 147 7.22 11.04 3.52
N ARG A 148 8.33 10.57 2.96
CA ARG A 148 9.63 10.49 3.63
C ARG A 148 10.54 11.65 3.22
N TYR A 149 11.53 11.96 4.05
CA TYR A 149 12.60 12.90 3.73
C TYR A 149 13.79 12.17 3.11
N LEU A 150 14.40 12.77 2.11
CA LEU A 150 15.62 12.24 1.50
C LEU A 150 16.83 12.46 2.41
N ALA A 151 17.74 11.49 2.45
CA ALA A 151 19.01 11.60 3.15
C ALA A 151 20.17 12.03 2.21
N GLU A 152 20.01 11.85 0.90
CA GLU A 152 20.97 12.22 -0.14
C GLU A 152 20.22 12.86 -1.33
N ASP A 153 20.93 13.64 -2.13
CA ASP A 153 20.40 14.21 -3.37
C ASP A 153 20.10 13.09 -4.35
N ILE A 154 18.96 13.18 -5.03
CA ILE A 154 18.63 12.27 -6.12
C ILE A 154 18.97 12.96 -7.43
N VAL A 155 19.90 12.34 -8.14
CA VAL A 155 20.41 12.80 -9.43
C VAL A 155 19.87 11.90 -10.53
N ASP A 156 19.43 12.49 -11.62
CA ASP A 156 19.04 11.74 -12.84
C ASP A 156 20.29 11.07 -13.45
N PRO A 157 20.31 9.74 -13.58
CA PRO A 157 21.44 9.04 -14.14
C PRO A 157 21.71 9.38 -15.63
N ALA A 158 20.71 9.91 -16.35
CA ALA A 158 20.83 10.26 -17.77
C ALA A 158 21.34 11.68 -17.98
N THR A 159 20.88 12.67 -17.20
CA THR A 159 21.19 14.09 -17.40
C THR A 159 22.21 14.62 -16.38
N GLY A 160 22.37 13.99 -15.24
CA GLY A 160 23.19 14.47 -14.12
C GLY A 160 22.55 15.60 -13.31
N ASP A 161 21.31 15.97 -13.61
CA ASP A 161 20.60 17.01 -12.88
C ASP A 161 20.04 16.50 -11.56
N VAL A 162 20.04 17.38 -10.53
CA VAL A 162 19.43 17.08 -9.23
C VAL A 162 17.91 17.21 -9.34
N ILE A 163 17.19 16.10 -9.20
CA ILE A 163 15.73 16.07 -9.25
C ILE A 163 15.13 16.55 -7.93
N VAL A 164 15.66 16.04 -6.82
CA VAL A 164 15.26 16.41 -5.47
C VAL A 164 16.48 16.45 -4.58
N GLU A 165 16.66 17.56 -3.89
CA GLU A 165 17.75 17.76 -2.95
C GLU A 165 17.55 16.97 -1.66
N ALA A 166 18.66 16.69 -0.98
CA ALA A 166 18.64 16.08 0.34
C ALA A 166 17.83 16.90 1.35
N ASN A 167 17.28 16.23 2.34
CA ASN A 167 16.51 16.85 3.40
C ASN A 167 15.20 17.53 2.97
N HIS A 168 14.71 17.18 1.76
CA HIS A 168 13.38 17.59 1.28
C HIS A 168 12.36 16.47 1.40
N LEU A 169 11.11 16.86 1.66
CA LEU A 169 9.97 15.93 1.71
C LEU A 169 9.62 15.43 0.30
N VAL A 170 9.49 14.13 0.16
CA VAL A 170 9.04 13.49 -1.08
C VAL A 170 7.51 13.53 -1.14
N THR A 171 6.99 14.46 -1.92
CA THR A 171 5.55 14.51 -2.24
C THR A 171 5.20 13.48 -3.33
N PRO A 172 3.91 13.11 -3.52
CA PRO A 172 3.52 12.18 -4.57
C PRO A 172 4.04 12.55 -5.96
N LYS A 173 4.01 13.85 -6.31
CA LYS A 173 4.54 14.36 -7.59
C LYS A 173 6.06 14.17 -7.72
N ARG A 174 6.81 14.41 -6.64
CA ARG A 174 8.26 14.18 -6.61
C ARG A 174 8.59 12.70 -6.67
N ALA A 175 7.84 11.85 -5.98
CA ALA A 175 7.99 10.40 -6.04
C ALA A 175 7.79 9.87 -7.47
N GLU A 176 6.77 10.36 -8.17
CA GLU A 176 6.53 10.03 -9.57
C GLU A 176 7.68 10.48 -10.50
N ALA A 177 8.24 11.66 -10.28
CA ALA A 177 9.40 12.15 -11.00
C ALA A 177 10.63 11.25 -10.78
N ILE A 178 10.90 10.83 -9.53
CA ILE A 178 12.00 9.93 -9.18
C ILE A 178 11.83 8.57 -9.88
N ILE A 179 10.62 8.00 -9.88
CA ILE A 179 10.39 6.70 -10.54
C ILE A 179 10.59 6.78 -12.06
N LYS A 180 10.21 7.90 -12.70
CA LYS A 180 10.38 8.07 -14.15
C LYS A 180 11.85 8.05 -14.59
N THR A 181 12.80 8.37 -13.72
CA THR A 181 14.25 8.30 -14.01
C THR A 181 14.85 6.91 -13.88
N GLY A 182 14.08 5.92 -13.46
CA GLY A 182 14.54 4.52 -13.35
C GLY A 182 15.53 4.26 -12.23
N VAL A 183 15.53 5.07 -11.17
CA VAL A 183 16.42 4.87 -10.01
C VAL A 183 15.95 3.69 -9.18
N ASP A 184 16.81 2.69 -8.99
CA ASP A 184 16.49 1.45 -8.25
C ASP A 184 16.64 1.55 -6.75
N LYS A 185 17.39 2.51 -6.24
CA LYS A 185 17.65 2.70 -4.81
C LYS A 185 17.59 4.17 -4.42
N VAL A 186 16.94 4.43 -3.30
CA VAL A 186 16.80 5.79 -2.76
C VAL A 186 17.17 5.76 -1.28
N LYS A 187 17.97 6.71 -0.82
CA LYS A 187 18.31 6.84 0.60
C LYS A 187 17.33 7.80 1.27
N ILE A 188 16.51 7.25 2.16
CA ILE A 188 15.51 8.01 2.90
C ILE A 188 15.87 8.11 4.38
N ARG A 189 15.38 9.14 5.04
CA ARG A 189 15.43 9.27 6.50
C ARG A 189 14.38 8.37 7.12
N THR A 190 14.73 7.66 8.18
CA THR A 190 13.84 6.77 8.91
C THR A 190 13.96 6.97 10.41
N ILE A 191 12.93 6.56 11.16
CA ILE A 191 12.97 6.55 12.62
C ILE A 191 14.05 5.59 13.16
N LEU A 192 14.36 4.51 12.41
CA LEU A 192 15.35 3.50 12.79
C LEU A 192 16.78 4.05 12.87
N THR A 193 17.07 5.08 12.10
CA THR A 193 18.39 5.74 12.07
C THR A 193 18.37 7.11 12.75
N CYS A 194 17.27 7.49 13.39
CA CYS A 194 17.13 8.76 14.09
C CYS A 194 18.14 8.85 15.23
N ARG A 195 18.79 10.03 15.38
CA ARG A 195 19.78 10.32 16.41
C ARG A 195 19.23 11.16 17.56
N SER A 196 17.91 11.34 17.61
CA SER A 196 17.26 12.02 18.74
C SER A 196 17.48 11.24 20.03
N HIS A 197 17.80 11.92 21.12
CA HIS A 197 18.09 11.27 22.40
C HIS A 197 16.85 10.65 23.05
N ILE A 198 15.70 11.31 22.91
CA ILE A 198 14.40 10.88 23.46
C ILE A 198 13.35 11.10 22.38
N GLY A 199 12.62 10.04 21.99
CA GLY A 199 11.64 10.12 20.93
C GLY A 199 12.27 10.17 19.54
N VAL A 200 11.63 10.83 18.60
CA VAL A 200 12.07 10.95 17.20
C VAL A 200 11.99 12.39 16.72
N CYS A 201 12.75 12.74 15.68
CA CYS A 201 12.64 14.05 15.06
C CYS A 201 11.61 14.02 13.91
N ALA A 202 11.02 15.19 13.63
CA ALA A 202 9.98 15.35 12.62
C ALA A 202 10.44 14.95 11.21
N LYS A 203 11.69 15.24 10.84
CA LYS A 203 12.21 14.87 9.52
C LYS A 203 12.49 13.36 9.37
N CYS A 204 12.89 12.66 10.42
CA CYS A 204 13.05 11.21 10.38
C CYS A 204 11.72 10.46 10.38
N TYR A 205 10.69 11.03 10.98
CA TYR A 205 9.34 10.50 10.90
C TYR A 205 8.73 10.74 9.51
N GLY A 206 8.75 11.98 9.04
CA GLY A 206 8.23 12.37 7.73
C GLY A 206 6.88 13.07 7.76
N ALA A 207 6.01 12.69 6.84
CA ALA A 207 4.66 13.24 6.74
C ALA A 207 3.68 12.54 7.69
N ASN A 208 2.73 13.32 8.21
CA ASN A 208 1.56 12.79 8.88
C ASN A 208 0.60 12.21 7.83
N MET A 209 0.23 10.93 7.97
CA MET A 209 -0.60 10.22 7.01
C MET A 209 -2.00 10.82 6.84
N ALA A 210 -2.53 11.46 7.89
CA ALA A 210 -3.86 12.06 7.82
C ALA A 210 -3.90 13.38 7.04
N THR A 211 -2.84 14.21 7.18
CA THR A 211 -2.80 15.55 6.59
C THR A 211 -1.92 15.66 5.35
N GLY A 212 -1.01 14.69 5.13
CA GLY A 212 0.01 14.74 4.09
C GLY A 212 1.10 15.79 4.31
N GLN A 213 1.03 16.54 5.41
CA GLN A 213 2.01 17.57 5.78
C GLN A 213 3.05 17.01 6.75
N ARG A 214 4.15 17.74 6.93
CA ARG A 214 5.16 17.37 7.92
C ARG A 214 4.53 17.30 9.32
N VAL A 215 4.86 16.25 10.06
CA VAL A 215 4.47 16.07 11.45
C VAL A 215 4.98 17.23 12.33
N GLN A 216 4.20 17.64 13.30
CA GLN A 216 4.55 18.71 14.21
C GLN A 216 5.29 18.18 15.45
N VAL A 217 6.12 19.05 16.06
CA VAL A 217 6.77 18.74 17.33
C VAL A 217 5.73 18.68 18.43
N GLY A 218 5.78 17.64 19.26
CA GLY A 218 4.82 17.39 20.33
C GLY A 218 3.75 16.34 19.98
N GLU A 219 3.60 15.94 18.71
CA GLU A 219 2.68 14.86 18.33
C GLU A 219 3.21 13.50 18.81
N ALA A 220 2.30 12.67 19.32
CA ALA A 220 2.60 11.27 19.68
C ALA A 220 2.36 10.34 18.49
N VAL A 221 3.31 9.45 18.21
CA VAL A 221 3.24 8.53 17.06
C VAL A 221 2.03 7.61 17.14
N GLY A 222 1.67 7.13 18.33
CA GLY A 222 0.50 6.28 18.53
C GLY A 222 -0.83 6.96 18.19
N ILE A 223 -0.93 8.28 18.34
CA ILE A 223 -2.12 9.05 17.93
C ILE A 223 -2.16 9.23 16.41
N ILE A 224 -1.00 9.43 15.78
CA ILE A 224 -0.91 9.54 14.31
C ILE A 224 -1.28 8.19 13.65
N ALA A 225 -0.85 7.09 14.23
CA ALA A 225 -1.14 5.74 13.75
C ALA A 225 -2.60 5.34 13.95
#